data_8b5cdcf4e933c234b3243081be07a24f
#
_entry.id   8b5cdcf4e933c234b3243081be07a24f
#
_cell.length_a   1.000
_cell.length_b   1.000
_cell.length_c   1.000
_cell.angle_alpha   90.00
_cell.angle_beta   90.00
_cell.angle_gamma   90.00
#
_symmetry.space_group_name_H-M   'P 1'
#
loop_
_entity.id
_entity.type
_entity.pdbx_description
1 polymer ?
#
loop_
_entity_poly.entity_id
_entity_poly.type
_entity_poly.pdbx_seq_one_letter_code
_entity_poly.pdbx_strand_id
1 'polypeptide(L)'
;LEEAIMSNQPWKTDKWFVSPWNFEASVAAQLHFAKQIKFHDVTLRDGEQQTGVIFTKDEKIRIAEGLAEAGVHRIEAGMPVVSPSDEAAIKEIVKRNLG
;
A
#
# COMPACT_ATOMS: atom_id res chain seq x y z
N LEU A 1 4.92 -11.44 11.27
CA LEU A 1 3.69 -11.31 12.04
C LEU A 1 3.57 -12.39 13.12
N GLU A 2 3.82 -13.64 12.78
CA GLU A 2 3.85 -14.74 13.76
C GLU A 2 4.87 -14.48 14.87
N GLU A 3 6.04 -13.97 14.53
CA GLU A 3 7.11 -13.63 15.45
C GLU A 3 6.65 -12.59 16.50
N ALA A 4 5.91 -11.55 16.06
CA ALA A 4 5.34 -10.56 16.96
C ALA A 4 4.24 -11.15 17.86
N ILE A 5 3.39 -12.02 17.33
CA ILE A 5 2.31 -12.67 18.09
C ILE A 5 2.86 -13.61 19.16
N MET A 6 3.94 -14.34 18.87
CA MET A 6 4.58 -15.29 19.78
C MET A 6 5.48 -14.64 20.82
N SER A 7 5.82 -13.37 20.70
CA SER A 7 6.67 -12.67 21.64
C SER A 7 5.88 -12.01 22.77
N ASN A 8 6.56 -11.69 23.89
CA ASN A 8 5.99 -10.88 24.97
C ASN A 8 5.83 -9.40 24.58
N GLN A 9 6.30 -9.04 23.38
CA GLN A 9 6.27 -7.68 22.85
C GLN A 9 5.68 -7.70 21.46
N PRO A 10 4.33 -7.90 21.30
CA PRO A 10 3.69 -8.04 20.00
C PRO A 10 3.74 -6.77 19.15
N TRP A 11 4.15 -5.64 19.73
CA TRP A 11 4.27 -4.36 19.06
C TRP A 11 5.56 -4.19 18.26
N LYS A 12 6.47 -5.15 18.28
CA LYS A 12 7.74 -5.02 17.57
C LYS A 12 8.30 -6.34 17.05
N THR A 13 9.07 -6.21 15.98
CA THR A 13 10.00 -7.22 15.50
C THR A 13 11.35 -6.55 15.23
N ASP A 14 12.32 -7.28 14.69
CA ASP A 14 13.58 -6.70 14.22
C ASP A 14 13.41 -5.73 13.04
N LYS A 15 12.24 -5.75 12.38
CA LYS A 15 11.96 -4.99 11.16
C LYS A 15 11.01 -3.82 11.35
N TRP A 16 10.19 -3.82 12.40
CA TRP A 16 9.21 -2.77 12.61
C TRP A 16 8.87 -2.61 14.10
N PHE A 17 8.32 -1.44 14.41
CA PHE A 17 7.83 -1.08 15.74
C PHE A 17 6.53 -0.28 15.58
N VAL A 18 5.52 -0.65 16.34
CA VAL A 18 4.28 0.12 16.48
C VAL A 18 4.04 0.45 17.94
N SER A 19 3.15 1.39 18.23
CA SER A 19 2.89 1.79 19.61
C SER A 19 2.40 0.61 20.46
N PRO A 20 3.04 0.35 21.61
CA PRO A 20 2.55 -0.66 22.55
C PRO A 20 1.13 -0.41 23.04
N TRP A 21 0.67 0.84 22.99
CA TRP A 21 -0.68 1.25 23.38
C TRP A 21 -1.77 0.51 22.60
N ASN A 22 -1.50 0.16 21.36
CA ASN A 22 -2.43 -0.62 20.54
C ASN A 22 -2.74 -2.02 21.11
N PHE A 23 -1.88 -2.51 21.99
CA PHE A 23 -1.98 -3.84 22.60
C PHE A 23 -2.42 -3.78 24.07
N GLU A 24 -2.64 -2.58 24.60
CA GLU A 24 -3.20 -2.40 25.94
C GLU A 24 -4.62 -2.93 25.97
N ALA A 25 -4.95 -3.81 26.94
CA ALA A 25 -6.24 -4.49 26.98
C ALA A 25 -7.44 -3.54 26.97
N SER A 26 -7.34 -2.43 27.70
CA SER A 26 -8.42 -1.42 27.74
C SER A 26 -8.62 -0.69 26.42
N VAL A 27 -7.57 -0.52 25.63
CA VAL A 27 -7.63 0.09 24.29
C VAL A 27 -8.13 -0.94 23.26
N ALA A 28 -7.53 -2.12 23.25
CA ALA A 28 -7.89 -3.20 22.32
C ALA A 28 -9.36 -3.59 22.44
N ALA A 29 -9.93 -3.57 23.63
CA ALA A 29 -11.34 -3.89 23.87
C ALA A 29 -12.31 -2.92 23.17
N GLN A 30 -11.85 -1.73 22.81
CA GLN A 30 -12.66 -0.72 22.12
C GLN A 30 -12.53 -0.80 20.60
N LEU A 31 -11.62 -1.64 20.09
CA LEU A 31 -11.34 -1.77 18.67
C LEU A 31 -12.11 -2.95 18.08
N HIS A 32 -12.79 -2.70 16.98
CA HIS A 32 -13.59 -3.69 16.28
C HIS A 32 -13.16 -3.72 14.81
N PHE A 33 -12.31 -4.68 14.46
CA PHE A 33 -11.82 -4.82 13.10
C PHE A 33 -12.61 -5.88 12.33
N ALA A 34 -12.76 -5.66 11.02
CA ALA A 34 -13.26 -6.71 10.13
C ALA A 34 -12.28 -7.89 10.11
N LYS A 35 -12.82 -9.09 9.87
CA LYS A 35 -12.01 -10.33 9.79
C LYS A 35 -11.00 -10.25 8.64
N GLN A 36 -11.38 -9.60 7.53
CA GLN A 36 -10.53 -9.42 6.36
C GLN A 36 -10.41 -7.94 6.06
N ILE A 37 -9.17 -7.46 5.98
CA ILE A 37 -8.83 -6.08 5.63
C ILE A 37 -8.08 -6.11 4.32
N LYS A 38 -8.48 -5.24 3.39
CA LYS A 38 -7.82 -5.07 2.10
C LYS A 38 -7.23 -3.67 2.01
N PHE A 39 -6.06 -3.56 1.38
CA PHE A 39 -5.40 -2.29 1.16
C PHE A 39 -5.71 -1.75 -0.23
N HIS A 40 -6.06 -0.48 -0.28
CA HIS A 40 -6.24 0.29 -1.50
C HIS A 40 -5.15 1.36 -1.53
N ASP A 41 -4.25 1.28 -2.49
CA ASP A 41 -3.12 2.21 -2.63
C ASP A 41 -3.44 3.28 -3.67
N VAL A 42 -3.12 4.51 -3.35
CA VAL A 42 -3.36 5.69 -4.20
C VAL A 42 -2.07 6.44 -4.56
N THR A 43 -0.92 5.82 -4.36
CA THR A 43 0.38 6.44 -4.63
C THR A 43 0.48 6.98 -6.05
N LEU A 44 0.06 6.20 -7.03
CA LEU A 44 0.16 6.57 -8.46
C LEU A 44 -0.92 7.54 -8.94
N ARG A 45 -1.90 7.86 -8.11
CA ARG A 45 -2.91 8.87 -8.41
C ARG A 45 -2.76 10.06 -7.47
N ASP A 46 -3.20 9.91 -6.23
CA ASP A 46 -3.18 10.99 -5.24
C ASP A 46 -1.75 11.36 -4.82
N GLY A 47 -0.89 10.36 -4.63
CA GLY A 47 0.51 10.59 -4.26
C GLY A 47 1.29 11.38 -5.29
N GLU A 48 1.02 11.19 -6.58
CA GLU A 48 1.65 11.94 -7.67
C GLU A 48 1.11 13.38 -7.81
N GLN A 49 -0.02 13.70 -7.20
CA GLN A 49 -0.60 15.04 -7.23
C GLN A 49 0.14 16.05 -6.34
N GLN A 50 1.11 15.61 -5.58
CA GLN A 50 1.92 16.49 -4.74
C GLN A 50 2.88 17.33 -5.59
N THR A 51 3.09 18.58 -5.16
CA THR A 51 4.04 19.48 -5.80
C THR A 51 5.45 18.88 -5.83
N GLY A 52 6.06 18.87 -7.01
CA GLY A 52 7.42 18.37 -7.19
C GLY A 52 7.55 16.86 -7.35
N VAL A 53 6.43 16.13 -7.38
CA VAL A 53 6.41 14.68 -7.61
C VAL A 53 5.91 14.39 -9.02
N ILE A 54 6.77 13.82 -9.85
CA ILE A 54 6.44 13.36 -11.20
C ILE A 54 7.11 12.02 -11.42
N PHE A 55 6.32 10.99 -11.72
CA PHE A 55 6.84 9.68 -12.07
C PHE A 55 6.85 9.47 -13.58
N THR A 56 7.94 8.89 -14.10
CA THR A 56 7.98 8.43 -15.47
C THR A 56 7.10 7.18 -15.65
N LYS A 57 6.80 6.83 -16.90
CA LYS A 57 6.05 5.61 -17.21
C LYS A 57 6.68 4.37 -16.56
N ASP A 58 8.00 4.21 -16.70
CA ASP A 58 8.71 3.04 -16.17
C ASP A 58 8.72 3.02 -14.64
N GLU A 59 8.84 4.18 -14.00
CA GLU A 59 8.74 4.30 -12.54
C GLU A 59 7.36 3.90 -12.05
N LYS A 60 6.30 4.33 -12.71
CA LYS A 60 4.93 3.94 -12.36
C LYS A 60 4.71 2.44 -12.45
N ILE A 61 5.22 1.81 -13.50
CA ILE A 61 5.12 0.37 -13.69
C ILE A 61 5.87 -0.37 -12.57
N ARG A 62 7.07 0.07 -12.23
CA ARG A 62 7.86 -0.52 -11.14
C ARG A 62 7.19 -0.37 -9.79
N ILE A 63 6.59 0.78 -9.52
CA ILE A 63 5.84 1.01 -8.28
C ILE A 63 4.63 0.07 -8.22
N ALA A 64 3.87 -0.05 -9.31
CA ALA A 64 2.72 -0.95 -9.36
C ALA A 64 3.11 -2.41 -9.11
N GLU A 65 4.20 -2.86 -9.72
CA GLU A 65 4.73 -4.21 -9.50
C GLU A 65 5.15 -4.42 -8.05
N GLY A 66 5.84 -3.45 -7.45
CA GLY A 66 6.24 -3.51 -6.05
C GLY A 66 5.06 -3.55 -5.08
N LEU A 67 4.02 -2.77 -5.35
CA LEU A 67 2.79 -2.77 -4.55
C LEU A 67 2.06 -4.12 -4.64
N ALA A 68 1.97 -4.70 -5.83
CA ALA A 68 1.38 -6.02 -6.03
C ALA A 68 2.18 -7.10 -5.30
N GLU A 69 3.51 -7.07 -5.37
CA GLU A 69 4.39 -7.99 -4.65
C GLU A 69 4.25 -7.85 -3.13
N ALA A 70 4.05 -6.63 -2.63
CA ALA A 70 3.82 -6.36 -1.22
C ALA A 70 2.45 -6.85 -0.72
N GLY A 71 1.55 -7.25 -1.62
CA GLY A 71 0.23 -7.77 -1.25
C GLY A 71 -0.88 -6.73 -1.21
N VAL A 72 -0.69 -5.56 -1.80
CA VAL A 72 -1.75 -4.57 -1.93
C VAL A 72 -2.87 -5.10 -2.83
N HIS A 73 -4.11 -4.95 -2.42
CA HIS A 73 -5.27 -5.56 -3.08
C HIS A 73 -5.81 -4.73 -4.24
N ARG A 74 -5.69 -3.42 -4.16
CA ARG A 74 -6.20 -2.50 -5.17
C ARG A 74 -5.26 -1.32 -5.32
N ILE A 75 -4.99 -0.93 -6.56
CA ILE A 75 -4.10 0.19 -6.90
C ILE A 75 -4.87 1.16 -7.80
N GLU A 76 -4.85 2.45 -7.45
CA GLU A 76 -5.24 3.50 -8.39
C GLU A 76 -4.01 3.85 -9.22
N ALA A 77 -4.00 3.40 -10.46
CA ALA A 77 -2.82 3.46 -11.33
C ALA A 77 -2.54 4.86 -11.92
N GLY A 78 -3.44 5.82 -11.74
CA GLY A 78 -3.28 7.18 -12.23
C GLY A 78 -4.56 7.75 -12.82
N MET A 79 -4.42 8.90 -13.50
CA MET A 79 -5.52 9.56 -14.21
C MET A 79 -5.17 9.61 -15.70
N PRO A 80 -5.82 8.81 -16.56
CA PRO A 80 -5.43 8.72 -17.96
C PRO A 80 -5.61 10.02 -18.76
N VAL A 81 -6.50 10.90 -18.31
CA VAL A 81 -6.76 12.18 -18.96
C VAL A 81 -5.67 13.23 -18.73
N VAL A 82 -4.73 13.00 -17.80
CA VAL A 82 -3.69 13.97 -17.44
C VAL A 82 -2.66 14.13 -18.56
N SER A 83 -2.19 13.00 -19.11
CA SER A 83 -1.21 13.03 -20.21
C SER A 83 -1.20 11.70 -20.98
N PRO A 84 -0.68 11.72 -22.24
CA PRO A 84 -0.47 10.47 -23.00
C PRO A 84 0.46 9.49 -22.29
N SER A 85 1.45 10.00 -21.53
CA SER A 85 2.37 9.17 -20.73
C SER A 85 1.64 8.43 -19.63
N ASP A 86 0.73 9.10 -18.94
CA ASP A 86 -0.08 8.50 -17.88
C ASP A 86 -1.01 7.44 -18.44
N GLU A 87 -1.67 7.73 -19.56
CA GLU A 87 -2.53 6.75 -20.25
C GLU A 87 -1.73 5.51 -20.66
N ALA A 88 -0.54 5.70 -21.24
CA ALA A 88 0.33 4.60 -21.63
C ALA A 88 0.79 3.77 -20.44
N ALA A 89 1.12 4.40 -19.33
CA ALA A 89 1.51 3.70 -18.09
C ALA A 89 0.37 2.85 -17.55
N ILE A 90 -0.84 3.40 -17.49
CA ILE A 90 -2.03 2.67 -17.00
C ILE A 90 -2.33 1.46 -17.90
N LYS A 91 -2.28 1.63 -19.21
CA LYS A 91 -2.49 0.53 -20.17
C LYS A 91 -1.49 -0.61 -19.96
N GLU A 92 -0.22 -0.27 -19.73
CA GLU A 92 0.82 -1.26 -19.48
C GLU A 92 0.62 -1.98 -18.15
N ILE A 93 0.26 -1.26 -17.10
CA ILE A 93 -0.01 -1.84 -15.77
C ILE A 93 -1.17 -2.83 -15.86
N VAL A 94 -2.25 -2.46 -16.53
CA VAL A 94 -3.41 -3.35 -16.73
C VAL A 94 -3.02 -4.60 -17.52
N LYS A 95 -2.24 -4.42 -18.58
CA LYS A 95 -1.76 -5.52 -19.43
C LYS A 95 -0.91 -6.54 -18.66
N ARG A 96 -0.16 -6.12 -17.68
CA ARG A 96 0.69 -7.01 -16.88
C ARG A 96 -0.06 -7.91 -15.92
N ASN A 97 -1.33 -7.63 -15.68
CA ASN A 97 -2.21 -8.45 -14.86
C ASN A 97 -1.57 -8.80 -13.50
N LEU A 98 -1.31 -7.79 -12.70
CA LEU A 98 -0.59 -7.92 -11.43
C LEU A 98 -1.41 -8.57 -10.29
N GLY A 99 -2.63 -8.99 -10.55
CA GLY A 99 -3.46 -9.68 -9.56
C GLY A 99 -4.78 -9.03 -9.24
#